data_51104f29c8d51303352331aed3f69af2
#
_entry.id   51104f29c8d51303352331aed3f69af2
#
_cell.length_a   1.000
_cell.length_b   1.000
_cell.length_c   1.000
_cell.angle_alpha   90.00
_cell.angle_beta   90.00
_cell.angle_gamma   90.00
#
_symmetry.space_group_name_H-M   'P 1'
#
loop_
_entity.id
_entity.type
_entity.pdbx_description
1 polymer ?
#
loop_
_entity_poly.entity_id
_entity_poly.type
_entity_poly.pdbx_seq_one_letter_code
_entity_poly.pdbx_strand_id
1 'polypeptide(L)'
;MTLLNAPEYNRRRENRNRNLLVGSGVVVLLAVVIGLGGYIMGHGWFFSLLPVEHRINVFMNTLEAKDYSKAYGIWMNDPNWQQHPQKYDYTLQRFTQDWTTASDWGPITSHDVKISKRTGSGVIIEVEVNHSPKHLFLWYEEKDGTLTYSPYELGH
;
A
#
# COMPACT_ATOMS: atom_id res chain seq x y z
N MET A 1 -31.30 -57.58 -14.46
CA MET A 1 -30.11 -56.67 -14.65
C MET A 1 -29.05 -57.14 -13.68
N THR A 2 -27.98 -57.76 -14.19
CA THR A 2 -26.94 -58.35 -13.38
C THR A 2 -25.89 -57.30 -13.00
N LEU A 3 -25.61 -57.15 -11.71
CA LEU A 3 -24.62 -56.30 -11.11
C LEU A 3 -23.14 -56.65 -11.52
N LEU A 4 -22.99 -57.50 -12.52
CA LEU A 4 -21.71 -58.04 -12.99
C LEU A 4 -20.76 -57.04 -13.72
N ASN A 5 -21.27 -55.80 -14.01
CA ASN A 5 -20.46 -54.76 -14.68
C ASN A 5 -20.22 -53.51 -13.79
N ALA A 6 -20.34 -53.64 -12.47
CA ALA A 6 -19.94 -52.53 -11.60
C ALA A 6 -18.41 -52.33 -11.67
N PRO A 7 -17.92 -51.07 -11.92
CA PRO A 7 -16.48 -50.83 -11.94
C PRO A 7 -15.85 -51.17 -10.60
N GLU A 8 -14.69 -51.86 -10.65
CA GLU A 8 -13.96 -52.17 -9.42
C GLU A 8 -13.67 -50.93 -8.59
N TYR A 9 -13.98 -51.01 -7.30
CA TYR A 9 -13.74 -49.94 -6.34
C TYR A 9 -12.24 -49.67 -6.17
N ASN A 10 -11.78 -48.50 -6.63
CA ASN A 10 -10.37 -48.10 -6.55
C ASN A 10 -10.12 -47.18 -5.37
N ARG A 11 -9.83 -47.75 -4.20
CA ARG A 11 -9.57 -47.03 -2.93
C ARG A 11 -8.45 -45.98 -3.04
N ARG A 12 -7.42 -46.22 -3.89
CA ARG A 12 -6.32 -45.27 -4.10
C ARG A 12 -6.79 -44.01 -4.84
N ARG A 13 -7.64 -44.18 -5.84
CA ARG A 13 -8.22 -43.06 -6.62
C ARG A 13 -9.16 -42.23 -5.76
N GLU A 14 -9.97 -42.87 -4.95
CA GLU A 14 -10.90 -42.19 -4.04
C GLU A 14 -10.16 -41.42 -2.96
N ASN A 15 -9.18 -42.01 -2.30
CA ASN A 15 -8.36 -41.32 -1.31
C ASN A 15 -7.60 -40.13 -1.92
N ARG A 16 -7.09 -40.26 -3.14
CA ARG A 16 -6.43 -39.18 -3.86
C ARG A 16 -7.40 -38.05 -4.13
N ASN A 17 -8.61 -38.34 -4.63
CA ASN A 17 -9.62 -37.32 -4.92
C ASN A 17 -10.09 -36.66 -3.64
N ARG A 18 -10.31 -37.40 -2.56
CA ARG A 18 -10.65 -36.81 -1.25
C ARG A 18 -9.55 -35.90 -0.71
N ASN A 19 -8.29 -36.33 -0.79
CA ASN A 19 -7.15 -35.51 -0.34
C ASN A 19 -7.00 -34.24 -1.21
N LEU A 20 -7.24 -34.32 -2.52
CA LEU A 20 -7.26 -33.16 -3.41
C LEU A 20 -8.40 -32.20 -3.05
N LEU A 21 -9.61 -32.71 -2.78
CA LEU A 21 -10.74 -31.88 -2.36
C LEU A 21 -10.48 -31.21 -1.01
N VAL A 22 -9.99 -31.96 -0.02
CA VAL A 22 -9.63 -31.38 1.28
C VAL A 22 -8.51 -30.37 1.14
N GLY A 23 -7.45 -30.70 0.39
CA GLY A 23 -6.32 -29.80 0.15
C GLY A 23 -6.75 -28.51 -0.55
N SER A 24 -7.58 -28.61 -1.60
CA SER A 24 -8.12 -27.42 -2.29
C SER A 24 -9.01 -26.57 -1.38
N GLY A 25 -9.83 -27.21 -0.54
CA GLY A 25 -10.67 -26.50 0.44
C GLY A 25 -9.84 -25.71 1.45
N VAL A 26 -8.74 -26.30 1.95
CA VAL A 26 -7.81 -25.62 2.86
C VAL A 26 -7.13 -24.43 2.17
N VAL A 27 -6.68 -24.59 0.93
CA VAL A 27 -6.05 -23.48 0.16
C VAL A 27 -7.02 -22.33 -0.04
N VAL A 28 -8.28 -22.62 -0.43
CA VAL A 28 -9.32 -21.60 -0.59
C VAL A 28 -9.60 -20.88 0.73
N LEU A 29 -9.72 -21.62 1.83
CA LEU A 29 -9.96 -21.03 3.16
C LEU A 29 -8.81 -20.09 3.55
N LEU A 30 -7.56 -20.51 3.37
CA LEU A 30 -6.39 -19.67 3.64
C LEU A 30 -6.37 -18.41 2.76
N ALA A 31 -6.69 -18.54 1.48
CA ALA A 31 -6.79 -17.38 0.59
C ALA A 31 -7.85 -16.38 1.06
N VAL A 32 -9.02 -16.86 1.48
CA VAL A 32 -10.08 -15.99 2.04
C VAL A 32 -9.61 -15.30 3.31
N VAL A 33 -8.96 -16.02 4.23
CA VAL A 33 -8.46 -15.44 5.50
C VAL A 33 -7.40 -14.35 5.22
N ILE A 34 -6.45 -14.63 4.31
CA ILE A 34 -5.41 -13.65 3.94
C ILE A 34 -6.03 -12.44 3.24
N GLY A 35 -6.95 -12.66 2.30
CA GLY A 35 -7.63 -11.58 1.57
C GLY A 35 -8.44 -10.67 2.50
N LEU A 36 -9.24 -11.27 3.38
CA LEU A 36 -10.02 -10.53 4.38
C LEU A 36 -9.12 -9.84 5.40
N GLY A 37 -8.04 -10.50 5.84
CA GLY A 37 -7.09 -9.93 6.78
C GLY A 37 -6.50 -8.62 6.27
N GLY A 38 -5.98 -8.61 5.05
CA GLY A 38 -5.45 -7.39 4.43
C GLY A 38 -6.49 -6.27 4.31
N TYR A 39 -7.73 -6.62 3.96
CA TYR A 39 -8.83 -5.65 3.85
C TYR A 39 -9.22 -5.05 5.21
N ILE A 40 -9.39 -5.89 6.25
CA ILE A 40 -9.78 -5.46 7.60
C ILE A 40 -8.68 -4.61 8.24
N MET A 41 -7.41 -4.94 7.99
CA MET A 41 -6.25 -4.19 8.50
C MET A 41 -5.99 -2.88 7.74
N GLY A 42 -6.77 -2.58 6.69
CA GLY A 42 -6.63 -1.34 5.92
C GLY A 42 -5.50 -1.34 4.88
N HIS A 43 -4.92 -2.52 4.57
CA HIS A 43 -3.85 -2.69 3.57
C HIS A 43 -4.34 -3.21 2.22
N GLY A 44 -5.66 -3.20 2.00
CA GLY A 44 -6.33 -3.70 0.79
C GLY A 44 -6.44 -5.22 0.71
N TRP A 45 -7.24 -5.72 -0.24
CA TRP A 45 -7.38 -7.15 -0.50
C TRP A 45 -6.01 -7.78 -0.78
N PHE A 46 -5.72 -8.90 -0.11
CA PHE A 46 -4.44 -9.61 -0.22
C PHE A 46 -3.23 -8.69 -0.01
N PHE A 47 -3.36 -7.67 0.85
CA PHE A 47 -2.30 -6.68 1.09
C PHE A 47 -1.82 -5.99 -0.19
N SER A 48 -2.73 -5.74 -1.13
CA SER A 48 -2.43 -5.18 -2.45
C SER A 48 -1.90 -3.75 -2.41
N LEU A 49 -2.02 -3.05 -1.28
CA LEU A 49 -1.54 -1.69 -1.08
C LEU A 49 -0.14 -1.61 -0.47
N LEU A 50 0.45 -2.73 -0.03
CA LEU A 50 1.81 -2.76 0.54
C LEU A 50 2.88 -2.12 -0.35
N PRO A 51 2.88 -2.26 -1.70
CA PRO A 51 3.86 -1.58 -2.54
C PRO A 51 3.77 -0.05 -2.46
N VAL A 52 2.54 0.49 -2.37
CA VAL A 52 2.31 1.94 -2.20
C VAL A 52 2.76 2.37 -0.81
N GLU A 53 2.39 1.64 0.22
CA GLU A 53 2.80 1.89 1.61
C GLU A 53 4.31 1.84 1.77
N HIS A 54 4.98 0.88 1.14
CA HIS A 54 6.44 0.83 1.12
C HIS A 54 7.04 2.12 0.51
N ARG A 55 6.47 2.61 -0.59
CA ARG A 55 6.91 3.86 -1.21
C ARG A 55 6.72 5.06 -0.28
N ILE A 56 5.58 5.12 0.43
CA ILE A 56 5.34 6.16 1.44
C ILE A 56 6.36 6.04 2.58
N ASN A 57 6.63 4.85 3.09
CA ASN A 57 7.63 4.63 4.12
C ASN A 57 9.03 5.10 3.65
N VAL A 58 9.43 4.81 2.40
CA VAL A 58 10.69 5.29 1.84
C VAL A 58 10.71 6.83 1.77
N PHE A 59 9.62 7.45 1.35
CA PHE A 59 9.47 8.90 1.30
C PHE A 59 9.60 9.52 2.71
N MET A 60 8.85 9.01 3.68
CA MET A 60 8.85 9.50 5.06
C MET A 60 10.21 9.32 5.73
N ASN A 61 10.85 8.15 5.59
CA ASN A 61 12.21 7.90 6.06
C ASN A 61 13.23 8.91 5.48
N THR A 62 13.01 9.33 4.23
CA THR A 62 13.88 10.31 3.57
C THR A 62 13.69 11.71 4.16
N LEU A 63 12.46 12.07 4.55
CA LEU A 63 12.16 13.31 5.29
C LEU A 63 12.76 13.29 6.70
N GLU A 64 12.66 12.17 7.43
CA GLU A 64 13.29 11.98 8.74
C GLU A 64 14.81 12.13 8.68
N ALA A 65 15.43 11.62 7.61
CA ALA A 65 16.86 11.80 7.33
C ALA A 65 17.22 13.24 6.88
N LYS A 66 16.24 14.12 6.72
CA LYS A 66 16.36 15.50 6.22
C LYS A 66 16.97 15.60 4.81
N ASP A 67 16.89 14.53 4.03
CA ASP A 67 17.30 14.52 2.61
C ASP A 67 16.13 15.00 1.73
N TYR A 68 15.85 16.31 1.82
CA TYR A 68 14.73 16.94 1.11
C TYR A 68 14.88 16.86 -0.41
N SER A 69 16.11 16.80 -0.92
CA SER A 69 16.38 16.66 -2.35
C SER A 69 15.92 15.31 -2.87
N LYS A 70 16.23 14.24 -2.16
CA LYS A 70 15.80 12.88 -2.49
C LYS A 70 14.30 12.72 -2.26
N ALA A 71 13.75 13.25 -1.15
CA ALA A 71 12.33 13.24 -0.87
C ALA A 71 11.52 13.93 -1.99
N TYR A 72 12.00 15.07 -2.49
CA TYR A 72 11.38 15.77 -3.61
C TYR A 72 11.36 14.92 -4.89
N GLY A 73 12.44 14.20 -5.19
CA GLY A 73 12.48 13.27 -6.33
C GLY A 73 11.45 12.13 -6.20
N ILE A 74 11.23 11.62 -4.98
CA ILE A 74 10.20 10.60 -4.71
C ILE A 74 8.80 11.21 -4.86
N TRP A 75 8.59 12.43 -4.34
CA TRP A 75 7.33 13.18 -4.43
C TRP A 75 6.89 13.40 -5.88
N MET A 76 7.82 13.84 -6.72
CA MET A 76 7.58 14.10 -8.15
C MET A 76 7.65 12.85 -9.02
N ASN A 77 7.99 11.69 -8.44
CA ASN A 77 8.33 10.46 -9.16
C ASN A 77 9.38 10.68 -10.25
N ASP A 78 10.37 11.51 -9.97
CA ASP A 78 11.44 11.86 -10.89
C ASP A 78 12.81 11.84 -10.17
N PRO A 79 13.56 10.73 -10.24
CA PRO A 79 14.86 10.62 -9.59
C PRO A 79 15.91 11.53 -10.22
N ASN A 80 15.66 12.04 -11.44
CA ASN A 80 16.59 12.90 -12.20
C ASN A 80 16.10 14.35 -12.27
N TRP A 81 15.23 14.79 -11.39
CA TRP A 81 14.64 16.12 -11.40
C TRP A 81 15.66 17.27 -11.47
N GLN A 82 16.88 17.07 -10.94
CA GLN A 82 17.95 18.06 -10.97
C GLN A 82 18.42 18.40 -12.41
N GLN A 83 18.21 17.49 -13.36
CA GLN A 83 18.59 17.72 -14.77
C GLN A 83 17.60 18.66 -15.49
N HIS A 84 16.40 18.84 -14.93
CA HIS A 84 15.34 19.70 -15.50
C HIS A 84 14.52 20.41 -14.41
N PRO A 85 15.15 21.21 -13.55
CA PRO A 85 14.52 21.80 -12.37
C PRO A 85 13.38 22.77 -12.71
N GLN A 86 13.34 23.28 -13.94
CA GLN A 86 12.30 24.19 -14.45
C GLN A 86 11.02 23.46 -14.90
N LYS A 87 11.02 22.14 -14.88
CA LYS A 87 9.86 21.32 -15.32
C LYS A 87 8.66 21.45 -14.38
N TYR A 88 8.91 21.76 -13.11
CA TYR A 88 7.92 21.74 -12.07
C TYR A 88 7.71 23.15 -11.46
N ASP A 89 6.47 23.60 -11.40
CA ASP A 89 6.09 24.86 -10.74
C ASP A 89 6.26 24.76 -9.21
N TYR A 90 6.14 23.56 -8.65
CA TYR A 90 6.39 23.26 -7.24
C TYR A 90 7.89 23.03 -7.02
N THR A 91 8.59 24.03 -6.53
CA THR A 91 10.06 24.01 -6.42
C THR A 91 10.54 23.22 -5.19
N LEU A 92 11.80 22.72 -5.21
CA LEU A 92 12.45 22.10 -4.04
C LEU A 92 12.43 23.04 -2.82
N GLN A 93 12.64 24.33 -3.01
CA GLN A 93 12.60 25.31 -1.91
C GLN A 93 11.23 25.31 -1.23
N ARG A 94 10.15 25.39 -2.02
CA ARG A 94 8.80 25.36 -1.50
C ARG A 94 8.47 24.02 -0.83
N PHE A 95 8.84 22.92 -1.46
CA PHE A 95 8.73 21.59 -0.87
C PHE A 95 9.41 21.52 0.50
N THR A 96 10.66 22.02 0.60
CA THR A 96 11.39 22.01 1.88
C THR A 96 10.68 22.85 2.94
N GLN A 97 10.14 24.01 2.57
CA GLN A 97 9.36 24.84 3.50
C GLN A 97 8.10 24.13 3.98
N ASP A 98 7.36 23.51 3.07
CA ASP A 98 6.11 22.79 3.39
C ASP A 98 6.35 21.59 4.31
N TRP A 99 7.56 20.99 4.28
CA TRP A 99 7.94 19.87 5.13
C TRP A 99 8.80 20.26 6.34
N THR A 100 8.96 21.54 6.60
CA THR A 100 9.73 22.06 7.76
C THR A 100 9.02 23.21 8.44
N THR A 101 9.27 24.44 8.02
CA THR A 101 8.83 25.65 8.69
C THR A 101 7.34 25.96 8.50
N ALA A 102 6.75 25.50 7.40
CA ALA A 102 5.33 25.66 7.12
C ALA A 102 4.51 24.39 7.45
N SER A 103 5.17 23.32 7.92
CA SER A 103 4.50 22.07 8.29
C SER A 103 3.76 22.24 9.62
N ASP A 104 2.52 21.72 9.68
CA ASP A 104 1.75 21.63 10.92
C ASP A 104 2.39 20.69 11.95
N TRP A 105 3.24 19.78 11.51
CA TRP A 105 3.95 18.80 12.34
C TRP A 105 5.39 19.21 12.67
N GLY A 106 5.88 20.33 12.07
CA GLY A 106 7.30 20.67 12.08
C GLY A 106 8.15 19.66 11.28
N PRO A 107 9.48 19.62 11.51
CA PRO A 107 10.33 18.62 10.89
C PRO A 107 9.91 17.20 11.29
N ILE A 108 9.85 16.30 10.30
CA ILE A 108 9.45 14.92 10.51
C ILE A 108 10.56 14.17 11.24
N THR A 109 10.23 13.51 12.34
CA THR A 109 11.15 12.73 13.18
C THR A 109 10.71 11.28 13.37
N SER A 110 9.43 11.00 13.14
CA SER A 110 8.87 9.64 13.15
C SER A 110 7.59 9.60 12.32
N HIS A 111 7.28 8.43 11.79
CA HIS A 111 6.02 8.20 11.10
C HIS A 111 5.54 6.76 11.31
N ASP A 112 4.24 6.56 11.11
CA ASP A 112 3.61 5.24 11.06
C ASP A 112 2.44 5.27 10.06
N VAL A 113 2.49 4.39 9.06
CA VAL A 113 1.40 4.25 8.07
C VAL A 113 0.26 3.47 8.71
N LYS A 114 -0.89 4.10 8.87
CA LYS A 114 -2.04 3.51 9.55
C LYS A 114 -2.97 2.77 8.61
N ILE A 115 -3.51 3.47 7.63
CA ILE A 115 -4.54 2.95 6.73
C ILE A 115 -4.25 3.45 5.31
N SER A 116 -4.48 2.57 4.34
CA SER A 116 -4.44 2.89 2.93
C SER A 116 -5.73 2.48 2.25
N LYS A 117 -6.30 3.37 1.44
CA LYS A 117 -7.57 3.13 0.75
C LYS A 117 -7.48 3.57 -0.70
N ARG A 118 -7.75 2.63 -1.61
CA ARG A 118 -7.89 2.96 -3.05
C ARG A 118 -9.17 3.73 -3.29
N THR A 119 -9.07 4.86 -3.99
CA THR A 119 -10.20 5.75 -4.30
C THR A 119 -9.97 6.40 -5.66
N GLY A 120 -10.88 6.19 -6.60
CA GLY A 120 -10.75 6.75 -7.95
C GLY A 120 -9.47 6.29 -8.67
N SER A 121 -8.62 7.25 -9.06
CA SER A 121 -7.36 7.01 -9.80
C SER A 121 -6.14 6.79 -8.91
N GLY A 122 -6.32 6.78 -7.58
CA GLY A 122 -5.17 6.70 -6.69
C GLY A 122 -5.48 6.07 -5.34
N VAL A 123 -4.56 6.25 -4.42
CA VAL A 123 -4.63 5.72 -3.06
C VAL A 123 -4.48 6.87 -2.07
N ILE A 124 -5.40 6.93 -1.11
CA ILE A 124 -5.26 7.78 0.08
C ILE A 124 -4.51 6.98 1.14
N ILE A 125 -3.49 7.57 1.72
CA ILE A 125 -2.69 6.97 2.77
C ILE A 125 -2.71 7.88 3.99
N GLU A 126 -3.15 7.33 5.10
CA GLU A 126 -3.12 7.98 6.41
C GLU A 126 -1.82 7.64 7.12
N VAL A 127 -1.13 8.68 7.57
CA VAL A 127 0.16 8.58 8.23
C VAL A 127 0.09 9.34 9.56
N GLU A 128 0.37 8.66 10.66
CA GLU A 128 0.68 9.32 11.94
C GLU A 128 2.09 9.88 11.86
N VAL A 129 2.27 11.14 12.22
CA VAL A 129 3.55 11.85 12.16
C VAL A 129 3.89 12.41 13.53
N ASN A 130 5.12 12.17 14.00
CA ASN A 130 5.65 12.70 15.26
C ASN A 130 4.74 12.39 16.47
N HIS A 131 4.00 11.29 16.45
CA HIS A 131 2.98 10.92 17.46
C HIS A 131 1.92 12.00 17.66
N SER A 132 1.66 12.82 16.64
CA SER A 132 0.64 13.86 16.66
C SER A 132 -0.76 13.25 16.56
N PRO A 133 -1.75 13.78 17.28
CA PRO A 133 -3.14 13.39 17.09
C PRO A 133 -3.72 13.86 15.74
N LYS A 134 -3.05 14.81 15.09
CA LYS A 134 -3.38 15.24 13.73
C LYS A 134 -2.65 14.37 12.73
N HIS A 135 -3.39 13.53 12.02
CA HIS A 135 -2.83 12.66 11.00
C HIS A 135 -2.57 13.40 9.69
N LEU A 136 -1.57 12.95 8.95
CA LEU A 136 -1.24 13.40 7.62
C LEU A 136 -1.95 12.49 6.62
N PHE A 137 -2.61 13.08 5.62
CA PHE A 137 -3.21 12.33 4.52
C PHE A 137 -2.47 12.64 3.23
N LEU A 138 -1.90 11.59 2.63
CA LEU A 138 -1.20 11.63 1.36
C LEU A 138 -2.04 11.00 0.26
N TRP A 139 -1.87 11.49 -0.95
CA TRP A 139 -2.43 10.90 -2.16
C TRP A 139 -1.30 10.35 -3.03
N TYR A 140 -1.42 9.10 -3.41
CA TYR A 140 -0.57 8.47 -4.41
C TYR A 140 -1.35 8.34 -5.70
N GLU A 141 -0.92 9.00 -6.78
CA GLU A 141 -1.54 8.87 -8.10
C GLU A 141 -1.00 7.61 -8.80
N GLU A 142 -1.88 6.64 -9.08
CA GLU A 142 -1.46 5.36 -9.67
C GLU A 142 -1.00 5.51 -11.12
N LYS A 143 -1.46 6.54 -11.84
CA LYS A 143 -1.15 6.77 -13.25
C LYS A 143 0.32 7.12 -13.50
N ASP A 144 0.88 7.98 -12.68
CA ASP A 144 2.23 8.53 -12.87
C ASP A 144 3.15 8.34 -11.64
N GLY A 145 2.62 7.81 -10.57
CA GLY A 145 3.36 7.53 -9.35
C GLY A 145 3.74 8.75 -8.53
N THR A 146 3.15 9.92 -8.78
CA THR A 146 3.41 11.13 -8.01
C THR A 146 2.71 11.10 -6.65
N LEU A 147 3.26 11.85 -5.69
CA LEU A 147 2.68 12.07 -4.39
C LEU A 147 2.14 13.49 -4.28
N THR A 148 1.04 13.65 -3.57
CA THR A 148 0.49 14.96 -3.19
C THR A 148 -0.16 14.87 -1.81
N TYR A 149 -0.52 16.01 -1.24
CA TYR A 149 -1.43 16.01 -0.10
C TYR A 149 -2.81 15.55 -0.56
N SER A 150 -3.45 14.70 0.22
CA SER A 150 -4.80 14.24 -0.11
C SER A 150 -5.81 15.36 0.08
N PRO A 151 -6.71 15.59 -0.90
CA PRO A 151 -7.82 16.51 -0.73
C PRO A 151 -8.93 15.95 0.19
N TYR A 152 -8.83 14.68 0.56
CA TYR A 152 -9.81 13.98 1.39
C TYR A 152 -9.14 13.33 2.59
N GLU A 153 -9.83 13.33 3.72
CA GLU A 153 -9.48 12.55 4.91
C GLU A 153 -10.24 11.23 4.89
N LEU A 154 -9.64 10.19 5.48
CA LEU A 154 -10.37 8.94 5.69
C LEU A 154 -11.22 9.13 6.94
N GLY A 155 -12.56 9.08 6.78
CA GLY A 155 -13.48 9.12 7.92
C GLY A 155 -13.34 7.85 8.75
N HIS A 156 -13.18 8.01 10.04
CA HIS A 156 -13.22 6.94 11.04
C HIS A 156 -14.65 6.55 11.37
#